data_d5c42347bd5e5db33b9b99571d02fea1
#
_entry.id   d5c42347bd5e5db33b9b99571d02fea1
#
_cell.length_a   1.000
_cell.length_b   1.000
_cell.length_c   1.000
_cell.angle_alpha   90.00
_cell.angle_beta   90.00
_cell.angle_gamma   90.00
#
_symmetry.space_group_name_H-M   'P 1'
#
loop_
_entity.id
_entity.type
_entity.pdbx_description
1 polymer ?
#
loop_
_entity_poly.entity_id
_entity_poly.type
_entity_poly.pdbx_seq_one_letter_code
_entity_poly.pdbx_strand_id
1 'polypeptide(L)'
;RLLGDTVREQDGEAVFAIVEQVRRTAGRFARDGDPAARTELAALLDPLPRDTTQAVVRAFSYFLQLANIAEDEHHIRRRRAHDLAGSPPREGSLVFALDALSTATVPTAAIADFFAHALVAPVLTAHPTEVQRQSLIRNHRDIAHLLDERERIRLTPEELADNAQGLANAILTLWQSRMLRPVRLKVIDEVKNGISY
;
A
#
# COMPACT_ATOMS: atom_id res chain seq x y z
N ARG A 1 14.03 -2.62 -1.62
CA ARG A 1 15.45 -2.53 -1.23
C ARG A 1 15.59 -1.92 0.16
N LEU A 2 15.17 -0.67 0.40
CA LEU A 2 15.31 0.04 1.69
C LEU A 2 14.78 -0.77 2.89
N LEU A 3 13.61 -1.41 2.78
CA LEU A 3 13.10 -2.27 3.85
C LEU A 3 14.04 -3.45 4.13
N GLY A 4 14.61 -4.07 3.10
CA GLY A 4 15.58 -5.16 3.26
C GLY A 4 16.83 -4.71 3.98
N ASP A 5 17.35 -3.52 3.63
CA ASP A 5 18.49 -2.92 4.29
C ASP A 5 18.16 -2.63 5.77
N THR A 6 16.96 -2.11 6.07
CA THR A 6 16.48 -1.89 7.44
C THR A 6 16.38 -3.20 8.25
N VAL A 7 15.83 -4.28 7.66
CA VAL A 7 15.77 -5.60 8.32
C VAL A 7 17.17 -6.10 8.67
N ARG A 8 18.10 -5.98 7.72
CA ARG A 8 19.50 -6.40 7.92
C ARG A 8 20.19 -5.62 9.05
N GLU A 9 19.97 -4.32 9.09
CA GLU A 9 20.57 -3.44 10.09
C GLU A 9 19.96 -3.62 11.49
N GLN A 10 18.66 -3.85 11.58
CA GLN A 10 17.94 -3.88 12.86
C GLN A 10 17.85 -5.30 13.47
N ASP A 11 17.65 -6.34 12.65
CA ASP A 11 17.45 -7.71 13.13
C ASP A 11 18.59 -8.67 12.68
N GLY A 12 19.55 -8.17 11.90
CA GLY A 12 20.77 -8.89 11.51
C GLY A 12 20.64 -9.69 10.21
N GLU A 13 21.80 -10.11 9.69
CA GLU A 13 21.92 -10.80 8.41
C GLU A 13 21.17 -12.15 8.38
N ALA A 14 21.13 -12.87 9.49
CA ALA A 14 20.45 -14.16 9.56
C ALA A 14 18.93 -14.02 9.34
N VAL A 15 18.29 -13.03 9.97
CA VAL A 15 16.86 -12.74 9.77
C VAL A 15 16.60 -12.27 8.35
N PHE A 16 17.45 -11.39 7.82
CA PHE A 16 17.35 -10.92 6.44
C PHE A 16 17.43 -12.08 5.42
N ALA A 17 18.36 -13.01 5.61
CA ALA A 17 18.51 -14.18 4.75
C ALA A 17 17.24 -15.05 4.75
N ILE A 18 16.62 -15.27 5.91
CA ILE A 18 15.35 -16.01 6.03
C ILE A 18 14.23 -15.27 5.28
N VAL A 19 14.07 -13.96 5.50
CA VAL A 19 13.07 -13.14 4.83
C VAL A 19 13.24 -13.22 3.30
N GLU A 20 14.46 -13.13 2.79
CA GLU A 20 14.75 -13.23 1.36
C GLU A 20 14.47 -14.63 0.80
N GLN A 21 14.79 -15.67 1.55
CA GLN A 21 14.48 -17.04 1.15
C GLN A 21 12.97 -17.27 1.09
N VAL A 22 12.22 -16.86 2.12
CA VAL A 22 10.76 -16.94 2.13
C VAL A 22 10.17 -16.17 0.95
N ARG A 23 10.63 -14.95 0.69
CA ARG A 23 10.16 -14.12 -0.43
C ARG A 23 10.36 -14.81 -1.78
N ARG A 24 11.54 -15.40 -2.02
CA ARG A 24 11.86 -16.07 -3.28
C ARG A 24 11.04 -17.34 -3.46
N THR A 25 10.92 -18.14 -2.41
CA THR A 25 10.17 -19.41 -2.46
C THR A 25 8.68 -19.17 -2.58
N ALA A 26 8.12 -18.17 -1.85
CA ALA A 26 6.73 -17.78 -2.00
C ALA A 26 6.43 -17.21 -3.41
N GLY A 27 7.36 -16.44 -3.97
CA GLY A 27 7.24 -15.94 -5.35
C GLY A 27 7.22 -17.05 -6.40
N ARG A 28 7.99 -18.12 -6.19
CA ARG A 28 7.99 -19.31 -7.04
C ARG A 28 6.67 -20.07 -6.94
N PHE A 29 6.17 -20.28 -5.72
CA PHE A 29 4.87 -20.89 -5.50
C PHE A 29 3.72 -20.11 -6.15
N ALA A 30 3.71 -18.79 -5.98
CA ALA A 30 2.63 -17.93 -6.48
C ALA A 30 2.60 -17.81 -8.01
N ARG A 31 3.77 -17.80 -8.68
CA ARG A 31 3.85 -17.66 -10.13
C ARG A 31 3.68 -18.98 -10.86
N ASP A 32 4.33 -20.02 -10.36
CA ASP A 32 4.50 -21.28 -11.08
C ASP A 32 3.59 -22.38 -10.55
N GLY A 33 2.88 -22.14 -9.42
CA GLY A 33 2.06 -23.14 -8.74
C GLY A 33 2.87 -24.33 -8.20
N ASP A 34 4.20 -24.14 -8.00
CA ASP A 34 5.14 -25.22 -7.65
C ASP A 34 4.81 -25.83 -6.28
N PRO A 35 4.34 -27.10 -6.22
CA PRO A 35 4.02 -27.76 -4.95
C PRO A 35 5.25 -27.98 -4.05
N ALA A 36 6.45 -28.11 -4.66
CA ALA A 36 7.69 -28.27 -3.91
C ALA A 36 8.04 -26.99 -3.16
N ALA A 37 7.76 -25.83 -3.73
CA ALA A 37 7.96 -24.54 -3.07
C ALA A 37 7.08 -24.39 -1.82
N ARG A 38 5.85 -24.92 -1.80
CA ARG A 38 5.00 -24.95 -0.61
C ARG A 38 5.60 -25.78 0.52
N THR A 39 6.13 -26.98 0.18
CA THR A 39 6.79 -27.86 1.15
C THR A 39 8.06 -27.20 1.71
N GLU A 40 8.84 -26.56 0.83
CA GLU A 40 10.04 -25.82 1.22
C GLU A 40 9.71 -24.64 2.17
N LEU A 41 8.62 -23.91 1.90
CA LEU A 41 8.16 -22.84 2.80
C LEU A 41 7.79 -23.37 4.18
N ALA A 42 7.04 -24.48 4.26
CA ALA A 42 6.70 -25.09 5.53
C ALA A 42 7.97 -25.53 6.29
N ALA A 43 8.88 -26.22 5.62
CA ALA A 43 10.13 -26.65 6.23
C ALA A 43 11.02 -25.48 6.72
N LEU A 44 10.95 -24.34 6.05
CA LEU A 44 11.66 -23.13 6.44
C LEU A 44 11.02 -22.41 7.63
N LEU A 45 9.68 -22.34 7.68
CA LEU A 45 8.94 -21.52 8.65
C LEU A 45 8.66 -22.28 9.96
N ASP A 46 8.34 -23.58 9.89
CA ASP A 46 7.94 -24.38 11.05
C ASP A 46 8.98 -24.42 12.20
N PRO A 47 10.31 -24.53 11.92
CA PRO A 47 11.32 -24.62 12.97
C PRO A 47 11.76 -23.26 13.52
N LEU A 48 11.21 -22.13 13.04
CA LEU A 48 11.70 -20.81 13.42
C LEU A 48 11.41 -20.51 14.91
N PRO A 49 12.38 -19.97 15.64
CA PRO A 49 12.15 -19.42 16.98
C PRO A 49 11.12 -18.29 16.93
N ARG A 50 10.40 -18.09 18.04
CA ARG A 50 9.33 -17.10 18.15
C ARG A 50 9.75 -15.68 17.72
N ASP A 51 10.94 -15.24 18.17
CA ASP A 51 11.41 -13.89 17.88
C ASP A 51 11.72 -13.73 16.38
N THR A 52 12.33 -14.74 15.76
CA THR A 52 12.57 -14.78 14.32
C THR A 52 11.26 -14.80 13.52
N THR A 53 10.28 -15.61 13.98
CA THR A 53 8.94 -15.63 13.38
C THR A 53 8.28 -14.26 13.43
N GLN A 54 8.36 -13.55 14.56
CA GLN A 54 7.83 -12.19 14.69
C GLN A 54 8.51 -11.22 13.72
N ALA A 55 9.83 -11.30 13.58
CA ALA A 55 10.59 -10.46 12.64
C ALA A 55 10.19 -10.72 11.19
N VAL A 56 10.04 -12.00 10.81
CA VAL A 56 9.58 -12.40 9.46
C VAL A 56 8.17 -11.88 9.18
N VAL A 57 7.22 -12.11 10.09
CA VAL A 57 5.84 -11.62 9.95
C VAL A 57 5.81 -10.09 9.84
N ARG A 58 6.59 -9.39 10.66
CA ARG A 58 6.71 -7.93 10.62
C ARG A 58 7.27 -7.45 9.29
N ALA A 59 8.32 -8.10 8.78
CA ALA A 59 8.94 -7.75 7.50
C ALA A 59 7.94 -7.85 6.34
N PHE A 60 7.17 -8.95 6.27
CA PHE A 60 6.15 -9.11 5.22
C PHE A 60 4.97 -8.17 5.39
N SER A 61 4.54 -7.89 6.62
CA SER A 61 3.47 -6.93 6.87
C SER A 61 3.83 -5.53 6.39
N TYR A 62 5.04 -5.06 6.70
CA TYR A 62 5.50 -3.76 6.19
C TYR A 62 5.81 -3.79 4.70
N PHE A 63 6.31 -4.90 4.18
CA PHE A 63 6.49 -5.06 2.74
C PHE A 63 5.17 -4.86 1.98
N LEU A 64 4.08 -5.49 2.42
CA LEU A 64 2.77 -5.33 1.80
C LEU A 64 2.25 -3.90 1.90
N GLN A 65 2.40 -3.23 3.04
CA GLN A 65 2.01 -1.83 3.19
C GLN A 65 2.80 -0.91 2.24
N LEU A 66 4.12 -1.08 2.18
CA LEU A 66 4.97 -0.30 1.28
C LEU A 66 4.69 -0.61 -0.20
N ALA A 67 4.37 -1.86 -0.53
CA ALA A 67 3.98 -2.25 -1.88
C ALA A 67 2.68 -1.58 -2.30
N ASN A 68 1.67 -1.54 -1.41
CA ASN A 68 0.41 -0.86 -1.66
C ASN A 68 0.63 0.65 -1.89
N ILE A 69 1.42 1.31 -1.05
CA ILE A 69 1.75 2.74 -1.24
C ILE A 69 2.43 2.96 -2.61
N ALA A 70 3.41 2.13 -2.95
CA ALA A 70 4.12 2.24 -4.23
C ALA A 70 3.20 1.96 -5.44
N GLU A 71 2.24 1.06 -5.30
CA GLU A 71 1.24 0.75 -6.32
C GLU A 71 0.26 1.92 -6.52
N ASP A 72 -0.23 2.51 -5.44
CA ASP A 72 -1.09 3.69 -5.49
C ASP A 72 -0.39 4.86 -6.19
N GLU A 73 0.85 5.16 -5.84
CA GLU A 73 1.65 6.19 -6.51
C GLU A 73 1.90 5.86 -7.99
N HIS A 74 2.14 4.58 -8.30
CA HIS A 74 2.25 4.14 -9.69
C HIS A 74 0.96 4.36 -10.49
N HIS A 75 -0.20 4.07 -9.89
CA HIS A 75 -1.51 4.34 -10.52
C HIS A 75 -1.74 5.83 -10.74
N ILE A 76 -1.43 6.67 -9.75
CA ILE A 76 -1.53 8.14 -9.86
C ILE A 76 -0.66 8.63 -11.02
N ARG A 77 0.59 8.19 -11.10
CA ARG A 77 1.52 8.53 -12.18
C ARG A 77 1.01 8.12 -13.55
N ARG A 78 0.54 6.86 -13.69
CA ARG A 78 -0.01 6.37 -14.96
C ARG A 78 -1.23 7.16 -15.38
N ARG A 79 -2.09 7.51 -14.44
CA ARG A 79 -3.26 8.36 -14.69
C ARG A 79 -2.84 9.72 -15.24
N ARG A 80 -1.89 10.37 -14.57
CA ARG A 80 -1.36 11.67 -15.01
C ARG A 80 -0.71 11.58 -16.40
N ALA A 81 0.08 10.56 -16.68
CA ALA A 81 0.70 10.36 -17.98
C ALA A 81 -0.36 10.17 -19.09
N HIS A 82 -1.43 9.42 -18.82
CA HIS A 82 -2.56 9.23 -19.72
C HIS A 82 -3.27 10.56 -20.02
N ASP A 83 -3.55 11.34 -18.97
CA ASP A 83 -4.23 12.63 -19.09
C ASP A 83 -3.37 13.65 -19.86
N LEU A 84 -2.06 13.71 -19.61
CA LEU A 84 -1.11 14.57 -20.32
C LEU A 84 -0.94 14.18 -21.79
N ALA A 85 -1.07 12.92 -22.14
CA ALA A 85 -1.01 12.43 -23.50
C ALA A 85 -2.29 12.74 -24.32
N GLY A 86 -3.33 13.32 -23.71
CA GLY A 86 -4.62 13.53 -24.34
C GLY A 86 -5.29 12.23 -24.79
N SER A 87 -5.01 11.13 -24.11
CA SER A 87 -5.56 9.82 -24.43
C SER A 87 -7.08 9.77 -24.24
N PRO A 88 -7.82 8.89 -24.96
CA PRO A 88 -9.25 8.76 -24.80
C PRO A 88 -9.67 8.51 -23.33
N PRO A 89 -10.88 8.89 -22.93
CA PRO A 89 -11.37 8.62 -21.59
C PRO A 89 -11.24 7.15 -21.21
N ARG A 90 -10.79 6.88 -19.96
CA ARG A 90 -10.57 5.51 -19.50
C ARG A 90 -11.88 4.85 -19.11
N GLU A 91 -11.97 3.56 -19.40
CA GLU A 91 -13.04 2.71 -18.89
C GLU A 91 -13.18 2.87 -17.36
N GLY A 92 -14.42 2.95 -16.89
CA GLY A 92 -14.75 3.21 -15.47
C GLY A 92 -14.68 4.70 -15.06
N SER A 93 -14.30 5.62 -15.96
CA SER A 93 -14.44 7.06 -15.69
C SER A 93 -15.83 7.58 -16.02
N LEU A 94 -16.25 8.65 -15.35
CA LEU A 94 -17.54 9.31 -15.63
C LEU A 94 -17.59 9.81 -17.08
N VAL A 95 -16.50 10.35 -17.60
CA VAL A 95 -16.42 10.84 -18.98
C VAL A 95 -16.64 9.69 -19.96
N PHE A 96 -15.97 8.54 -19.76
CA PHE A 96 -16.18 7.34 -20.57
C PHE A 96 -17.64 6.87 -20.56
N ALA A 97 -18.26 6.84 -19.39
CA ALA A 97 -19.66 6.45 -19.25
C ALA A 97 -20.61 7.42 -19.96
N LEU A 98 -20.38 8.73 -19.86
CA LEU A 98 -21.18 9.76 -20.53
C LEU A 98 -21.01 9.70 -22.05
N ASP A 99 -19.80 9.47 -22.56
CA ASP A 99 -19.54 9.30 -23.99
C ASP A 99 -20.25 8.05 -24.54
N ALA A 100 -20.22 6.94 -23.76
CA ALA A 100 -20.94 5.72 -24.12
C ALA A 100 -22.46 5.94 -24.16
N LEU A 101 -23.03 6.66 -23.20
CA LEU A 101 -24.45 7.03 -23.16
C LEU A 101 -24.83 7.95 -24.36
N SER A 102 -23.98 8.91 -24.68
CA SER A 102 -24.14 9.79 -25.88
C SER A 102 -24.13 8.97 -27.17
N THR A 103 -23.17 8.04 -27.29
CA THR A 103 -23.08 7.15 -28.46
C THR A 103 -24.31 6.24 -28.60
N ALA A 104 -24.85 5.78 -27.46
CA ALA A 104 -26.09 5.01 -27.41
C ALA A 104 -27.36 5.84 -27.58
N THR A 105 -27.22 7.16 -27.91
CA THR A 105 -28.35 8.08 -28.11
C THR A 105 -29.32 8.19 -26.95
N VAL A 106 -28.83 8.00 -25.71
CA VAL A 106 -29.64 8.21 -24.52
C VAL A 106 -29.97 9.69 -24.37
N PRO A 107 -31.26 10.06 -24.20
CA PRO A 107 -31.64 11.47 -24.07
C PRO A 107 -30.97 12.15 -22.87
N THR A 108 -30.43 13.35 -23.08
CA THR A 108 -29.79 14.14 -22.01
C THR A 108 -30.72 14.33 -20.79
N ALA A 109 -32.03 14.47 -21.02
CA ALA A 109 -33.04 14.57 -19.96
C ALA A 109 -33.09 13.31 -19.08
N ALA A 110 -32.93 12.12 -19.67
CA ALA A 110 -32.91 10.87 -18.92
C ALA A 110 -31.62 10.75 -18.06
N ILE A 111 -30.48 11.21 -18.59
CA ILE A 111 -29.22 11.27 -17.85
C ILE A 111 -29.34 12.26 -16.68
N ALA A 112 -29.90 13.44 -16.93
CA ALA A 112 -30.11 14.45 -15.89
C ALA A 112 -31.07 13.95 -14.79
N ASP A 113 -32.16 13.29 -15.18
CA ASP A 113 -33.12 12.69 -14.24
C ASP A 113 -32.48 11.60 -13.38
N PHE A 114 -31.66 10.72 -13.99
CA PHE A 114 -30.90 9.73 -13.24
C PHE A 114 -30.03 10.39 -12.15
N PHE A 115 -29.23 11.41 -12.51
CA PHE A 115 -28.36 12.07 -11.54
C PHE A 115 -29.12 12.90 -10.48
N ALA A 116 -30.31 13.41 -10.83
CA ALA A 116 -31.17 14.11 -9.87
C ALA A 116 -31.71 13.17 -8.76
N HIS A 117 -31.84 11.87 -9.05
CA HIS A 117 -32.37 10.87 -8.10
C HIS A 117 -31.31 9.89 -7.59
N ALA A 118 -30.07 9.93 -8.15
CA ALA A 118 -29.00 9.05 -7.74
C ALA A 118 -28.56 9.34 -6.30
N LEU A 119 -28.41 8.29 -5.50
CA LEU A 119 -27.88 8.35 -4.15
C LEU A 119 -26.56 7.58 -4.06
N VAL A 120 -25.51 8.27 -3.67
CA VAL A 120 -24.24 7.63 -3.29
C VAL A 120 -24.21 7.53 -1.76
N ALA A 121 -24.38 6.33 -1.25
CA ALA A 121 -24.39 6.05 0.20
C ALA A 121 -23.16 5.20 0.57
N PRO A 122 -21.99 5.82 0.87
CA PRO A 122 -20.82 5.08 1.31
C PRO A 122 -21.09 4.44 2.67
N VAL A 123 -20.80 3.15 2.79
CA VAL A 123 -20.88 2.44 4.07
C VAL A 123 -19.47 2.46 4.69
N LEU A 124 -19.35 3.19 5.79
CA LEU A 124 -18.10 3.23 6.56
C LEU A 124 -18.14 2.13 7.61
N THR A 125 -17.30 1.12 7.46
CA THR A 125 -17.10 0.09 8.47
C THR A 125 -15.71 0.25 9.08
N ALA A 126 -15.63 0.41 10.40
CA ALA A 126 -14.37 0.38 11.12
C ALA A 126 -14.14 -1.03 11.64
N HIS A 127 -13.33 -1.83 10.94
CA HIS A 127 -12.89 -3.12 11.46
C HIS A 127 -11.73 -2.89 12.44
N PRO A 128 -11.70 -3.53 13.63
CA PRO A 128 -10.64 -3.32 14.62
C PRO A 128 -9.21 -3.58 14.09
N THR A 129 -9.06 -4.44 13.08
CA THR A 129 -7.77 -4.73 12.43
C THR A 129 -7.35 -3.64 11.42
N GLU A 130 -8.28 -2.82 10.96
CA GLU A 130 -8.02 -1.75 9.99
C GLU A 130 -7.71 -0.40 10.68
N VAL A 131 -8.05 -0.28 11.97
CA VAL A 131 -7.79 0.93 12.75
C VAL A 131 -6.29 1.05 13.04
N GLN A 132 -5.59 1.75 12.21
CA GLN A 132 -4.17 2.02 12.37
C GLN A 132 -3.92 3.17 13.34
N ARG A 133 -2.70 3.22 13.90
CA ARG A 133 -2.28 4.37 14.73
C ARG A 133 -2.07 5.59 13.84
N GLN A 134 -2.44 6.77 14.34
CA GLN A 134 -2.18 8.03 13.65
C GLN A 134 -0.71 8.23 13.27
N SER A 135 0.23 7.73 14.09
CA SER A 135 1.66 7.75 13.77
C SER A 135 2.01 6.90 12.55
N LEU A 136 1.37 5.73 12.35
CA LEU A 136 1.57 4.90 11.16
C LEU A 136 0.97 5.58 9.92
N ILE A 137 -0.23 6.13 10.05
CA ILE A 137 -0.90 6.83 8.95
C ILE A 137 -0.06 8.03 8.49
N ARG A 138 0.48 8.83 9.43
CA ARG A 138 1.39 9.95 9.10
C ARG A 138 2.63 9.45 8.39
N ASN A 139 3.27 8.41 8.91
CA ASN A 139 4.47 7.84 8.31
C ASN A 139 4.20 7.30 6.89
N HIS A 140 3.04 6.65 6.66
CA HIS A 140 2.64 6.22 5.31
C HIS A 140 2.43 7.41 4.37
N ARG A 141 1.83 8.50 4.85
CA ARG A 141 1.68 9.75 4.07
C ARG A 141 3.03 10.37 3.74
N ASP A 142 3.96 10.38 4.69
CA ASP A 142 5.31 10.90 4.46
C ASP A 142 6.05 10.08 3.39
N ILE A 143 5.93 8.74 3.43
CA ILE A 143 6.49 7.86 2.39
C ILE A 143 5.85 8.13 1.02
N ALA A 144 4.52 8.21 0.96
CA ALA A 144 3.80 8.52 -0.27
C ALA A 144 4.22 9.88 -0.85
N HIS A 145 4.32 10.90 0.00
CA HIS A 145 4.78 12.24 -0.40
C HIS A 145 6.20 12.22 -0.98
N LEU A 146 7.14 11.53 -0.32
CA LEU A 146 8.52 11.40 -0.80
C LEU A 146 8.60 10.66 -2.14
N LEU A 147 7.74 9.66 -2.37
CA LEU A 147 7.64 8.97 -3.65
C LEU A 147 7.07 9.87 -4.75
N ASP A 148 5.99 10.60 -4.44
CA ASP A 148 5.36 11.55 -5.37
C ASP A 148 6.33 12.68 -5.75
N GLU A 149 7.09 13.21 -4.80
CA GLU A 149 8.10 14.25 -5.04
C GLU A 149 9.13 13.81 -6.08
N ARG A 150 9.66 12.59 -5.98
CA ARG A 150 10.62 12.02 -6.94
C ARG A 150 10.07 11.90 -8.36
N GLU A 151 8.77 11.77 -8.50
CA GLU A 151 8.11 11.55 -9.79
C GLU A 151 7.62 12.85 -10.43
N ARG A 152 7.25 13.84 -9.61
CA ARG A 152 6.67 15.09 -10.08
C ARG A 152 7.69 16.15 -10.44
N ILE A 153 8.82 16.17 -9.75
CA ILE A 153 9.82 17.23 -9.80
C ILE A 153 11.14 16.65 -10.29
N ARG A 154 11.83 17.37 -11.15
CA ARG A 154 13.19 17.01 -11.52
C ARG A 154 14.12 17.45 -10.39
N LEU A 155 14.41 16.56 -9.48
CA LEU A 155 15.29 16.80 -8.34
C LEU A 155 16.76 16.90 -8.78
N THR A 156 17.50 17.78 -8.12
CA THR A 156 18.95 17.84 -8.19
C THR A 156 19.58 16.60 -7.52
N PRO A 157 20.86 16.30 -7.75
CA PRO A 157 21.53 15.18 -7.06
C PRO A 157 21.47 15.27 -5.53
N GLU A 158 21.56 16.48 -4.96
CA GLU A 158 21.47 16.72 -3.52
C GLU A 158 20.06 16.43 -3.00
N GLU A 159 19.03 16.99 -3.65
CA GLU A 159 17.64 16.73 -3.30
C GLU A 159 17.25 15.24 -3.44
N LEU A 160 17.82 14.52 -4.43
CA LEU A 160 17.65 13.08 -4.56
C LEU A 160 18.27 12.30 -3.40
N ALA A 161 19.44 12.75 -2.92
CA ALA A 161 20.07 12.15 -1.76
C ALA A 161 19.29 12.38 -0.49
N ASP A 162 18.79 13.61 -0.28
CA ASP A 162 17.95 13.99 0.87
C ASP A 162 16.62 13.22 0.86
N ASN A 163 15.96 13.13 -0.28
CA ASN A 163 14.75 12.35 -0.46
C ASN A 163 14.98 10.85 -0.17
N ALA A 164 16.09 10.28 -0.66
CA ALA A 164 16.44 8.89 -0.39
C ALA A 164 16.70 8.66 1.12
N GLN A 165 17.36 9.59 1.79
CA GLN A 165 17.58 9.55 3.23
C GLN A 165 16.24 9.70 3.99
N GLY A 166 15.36 10.58 3.54
CA GLY A 166 14.01 10.74 4.08
C GLY A 166 13.21 9.45 4.02
N LEU A 167 13.23 8.76 2.87
CA LEU A 167 12.59 7.45 2.70
C LEU A 167 13.19 6.39 3.64
N ALA A 168 14.52 6.33 3.76
CA ALA A 168 15.18 5.39 4.66
C ALA A 168 14.77 5.65 6.12
N ASN A 169 14.74 6.90 6.56
CA ASN A 169 14.33 7.29 7.91
C ASN A 169 12.86 6.96 8.18
N ALA A 170 11.97 7.20 7.22
CA ALA A 170 10.55 6.87 7.34
C ALA A 170 10.33 5.34 7.45
N ILE A 171 11.05 4.54 6.66
CA ILE A 171 10.98 3.07 6.73
C ILE A 171 11.57 2.56 8.04
N LEU A 172 12.66 3.14 8.53
CA LEU A 172 13.21 2.81 9.85
C LEU A 172 12.22 3.15 10.97
N THR A 173 11.58 4.31 10.91
CA THR A 173 10.53 4.71 11.86
C THR A 173 9.36 3.74 11.83
N LEU A 174 8.94 3.30 10.64
CA LEU A 174 7.93 2.28 10.45
C LEU A 174 8.35 0.96 11.11
N TRP A 175 9.58 0.51 10.88
CA TRP A 175 10.14 -0.72 11.46
C TRP A 175 10.15 -0.70 12.98
N GLN A 176 10.52 0.42 13.59
CA GLN A 176 10.55 0.60 15.04
C GLN A 176 9.18 0.86 15.66
N SER A 177 8.15 1.08 14.84
CA SER A 177 6.78 1.31 15.30
C SER A 177 6.05 -0.01 15.54
N ARG A 178 5.26 -0.09 16.63
CA ARG A 178 4.38 -1.25 16.85
C ARG A 178 3.16 -1.15 15.93
N MET A 179 2.96 -2.13 15.08
CA MET A 179 1.82 -2.22 14.17
C MET A 179 0.50 -2.39 14.95
N LEU A 180 0.48 -3.29 15.91
CA LEU A 180 -0.71 -3.57 16.72
C LEU A 180 -0.72 -2.74 18.01
N ARG A 181 -1.91 -2.29 18.40
CA ARG A 181 -2.11 -1.65 19.71
C ARG A 181 -2.06 -2.71 20.81
N PRO A 182 -1.37 -2.45 21.94
CA PRO A 182 -1.31 -3.39 23.06
C PRO A 182 -2.63 -3.46 23.84
N VAL A 183 -3.52 -2.48 23.67
CA VAL A 183 -4.79 -2.36 24.40
C VAL A 183 -5.95 -2.53 23.43
N ARG A 184 -6.94 -3.35 23.83
CA ARG A 184 -8.19 -3.47 23.08
C ARG A 184 -8.90 -2.12 23.06
N LEU A 185 -9.33 -1.71 21.87
CA LEU A 185 -10.15 -0.52 21.70
C LEU A 185 -11.53 -0.76 22.30
N LYS A 186 -12.08 0.27 22.94
CA LYS A 186 -13.51 0.32 23.29
C LYS A 186 -14.26 0.90 22.09
N VAL A 187 -15.55 0.61 21.98
CA VAL A 187 -16.41 1.12 20.89
C VAL A 187 -16.29 2.64 20.74
N ILE A 188 -16.20 3.37 21.85
CA ILE A 188 -16.03 4.83 21.82
C ILE A 188 -14.69 5.27 21.21
N ASP A 189 -13.64 4.47 21.34
CA ASP A 189 -12.33 4.76 20.75
C ASP A 189 -12.37 4.54 19.24
N GLU A 190 -13.13 3.55 18.77
CA GLU A 190 -13.37 3.28 17.35
C GLU A 190 -14.14 4.44 16.71
N VAL A 191 -15.21 4.90 17.36
CA VAL A 191 -15.98 6.07 16.90
C VAL A 191 -15.11 7.31 16.82
N LYS A 192 -14.29 7.61 17.86
CA LYS A 192 -13.37 8.74 17.86
C LYS A 192 -12.32 8.64 16.75
N ASN A 193 -11.82 7.44 16.49
CA ASN A 193 -10.90 7.21 15.39
C ASN A 193 -11.57 7.45 14.04
N GLY A 194 -12.78 6.91 13.82
CA GLY A 194 -13.54 7.14 12.59
C GLY A 194 -13.84 8.61 12.30
N ILE A 195 -14.09 9.41 13.34
CA ILE A 195 -14.31 10.86 13.18
C ILE A 195 -13.00 11.63 12.91
N SER A 196 -11.83 11.07 13.26
CA SER A 196 -10.52 11.70 13.09
C SER A 196 -9.86 11.42 11.73
N TYR A 197 -10.47 10.58 10.90
CA TYR A 197 -10.06 10.31 9.52
C TYR A 197 -10.65 11.34 8.56
#